data_f3002920dfccc0483f605a844e2fdd48
#
_entry.id   f3002920dfccc0483f605a844e2fdd48
#
_cell.length_a   1.000
_cell.length_b   1.000
_cell.length_c   1.000
_cell.angle_alpha   90.00
_cell.angle_beta   90.00
_cell.angle_gamma   90.00
#
_symmetry.space_group_name_H-M   'P 1'
#
loop_
_entity.id
_entity.type
_entity.pdbx_description
1 polymer ?
#
loop_
_entity_poly.entity_id
_entity_poly.type
_entity_poly.pdbx_seq_one_letter_code
_entity_poly.pdbx_strand_id
1 'polypeptide(L)'
;MNKLVRCISRDGTLVIMAADTTDMVERSQQIHKTSAVTSAALGRLLTASSLMGSMLKGENESITLRINGGGPAGTVMAVSDSSGNARGYVQNPVVEIPLNSKGKLDVAGAVGTDGSLTVIKDLCLKEPYVGQIPLVSGEIAEDITSYYAISEQIPSVCALGVLVNPDLSIKAAGGFIIQLLPTAMDDTIDAVERCIKDIPSVTSMLCDGLSPEDICQKVLNEFELDILDTSKPEYKCNCSRERVEAALISTGAKSLEKLSKEENTEVCCQFCDKKYDFSGEDIKRLLKSAKKK
;
A
#
# COMPACT_ATOMS: atom_id res chain seq x y z
N MET A 1 -9.16 -14.07 6.60
CA MET A 1 -8.19 -13.72 7.65
C MET A 1 -6.87 -13.40 6.98
N ASN A 2 -6.35 -12.18 7.13
CA ASN A 2 -5.13 -11.74 6.43
C ASN A 2 -3.94 -12.67 6.72
N LYS A 3 -3.14 -12.91 5.70
CA LYS A 3 -1.91 -13.71 5.79
C LYS A 3 -0.93 -13.25 4.74
N LEU A 4 0.33 -13.15 5.10
CA LEU A 4 1.44 -12.87 4.21
C LEU A 4 2.50 -13.95 4.40
N VAL A 5 3.03 -14.46 3.31
CA VAL A 5 4.10 -15.45 3.30
C VAL A 5 5.25 -14.94 2.43
N ARG A 6 6.47 -15.24 2.84
CA ARG A 6 7.67 -15.04 2.05
C ARG A 6 8.37 -16.37 1.85
N CYS A 7 8.64 -16.70 0.58
CA CYS A 7 9.33 -17.91 0.19
C CYS A 7 10.58 -17.58 -0.64
N ILE A 8 11.53 -18.48 -0.61
CA ILE A 8 12.72 -18.45 -1.46
C ILE A 8 12.77 -19.73 -2.30
N SER A 9 13.23 -19.66 -3.53
CA SER A 9 13.53 -20.86 -4.29
C SER A 9 14.71 -21.59 -3.68
N ARG A 10 14.65 -22.93 -3.64
CA ARG A 10 15.69 -23.75 -3.01
C ARG A 10 17.08 -23.58 -3.64
N ASP A 11 17.12 -23.21 -4.90
CA ASP A 11 18.35 -22.86 -5.62
C ASP A 11 18.88 -21.45 -5.30
N GLY A 12 18.12 -20.65 -4.53
CA GLY A 12 18.50 -19.31 -4.12
C GLY A 12 18.50 -18.27 -5.26
N THR A 13 17.72 -18.47 -6.32
CA THR A 13 17.69 -17.58 -7.48
C THR A 13 16.58 -16.54 -7.44
N LEU A 14 15.52 -16.77 -6.66
CA LEU A 14 14.41 -15.83 -6.52
C LEU A 14 13.74 -15.90 -5.15
N VAL A 15 13.02 -14.84 -4.83
CA VAL A 15 12.08 -14.78 -3.69
C VAL A 15 10.70 -14.41 -4.20
N ILE A 16 9.68 -14.93 -3.53
CA ILE A 16 8.28 -14.55 -3.76
C ILE A 16 7.63 -14.21 -2.42
N MET A 17 6.91 -13.09 -2.38
CA MET A 17 6.02 -12.73 -1.29
C MET A 17 4.60 -12.75 -1.82
N ALA A 18 3.69 -13.42 -1.11
CA ALA A 18 2.26 -13.42 -1.44
C ALA A 18 1.43 -13.07 -0.21
N ALA A 19 0.33 -12.36 -0.43
CA ALA A 19 -0.56 -11.96 0.65
C ALA A 19 -2.04 -12.08 0.27
N ASP A 20 -2.83 -12.58 1.22
CA ASP A 20 -4.26 -12.31 1.33
C ASP A 20 -4.43 -11.11 2.27
N THR A 21 -5.01 -10.03 1.75
CA THR A 21 -5.23 -8.76 2.46
C THR A 21 -6.72 -8.40 2.51
N THR A 22 -7.60 -9.37 2.32
CA THR A 22 -9.05 -9.15 2.21
C THR A 22 -9.62 -8.38 3.40
N ASP A 23 -9.34 -8.82 4.64
CA ASP A 23 -9.85 -8.13 5.85
C ASP A 23 -9.23 -6.73 6.01
N MET A 24 -7.97 -6.52 5.58
CA MET A 24 -7.30 -5.22 5.62
C MET A 24 -8.00 -4.22 4.69
N VAL A 25 -8.29 -4.65 3.46
CA VAL A 25 -8.94 -3.81 2.45
C VAL A 25 -10.41 -3.57 2.82
N GLU A 26 -11.10 -4.58 3.33
CA GLU A 26 -12.47 -4.46 3.89
C GLU A 26 -12.50 -3.42 5.02
N ARG A 27 -11.53 -3.47 5.94
CA ARG A 27 -11.43 -2.48 7.02
C ARG A 27 -11.20 -1.07 6.49
N SER A 28 -10.37 -0.92 5.46
CA SER A 28 -10.14 0.36 4.79
C SER A 28 -11.42 0.91 4.15
N GLN A 29 -12.19 0.07 3.45
CA GLN A 29 -13.47 0.45 2.84
C GLN A 29 -14.48 0.90 3.90
N GLN A 30 -14.57 0.18 5.03
CA GLN A 30 -15.46 0.55 6.14
C GLN A 30 -15.13 1.90 6.76
N ILE A 31 -13.84 2.25 6.85
CA ILE A 31 -13.39 3.53 7.39
C ILE A 31 -13.69 4.67 6.39
N HIS A 32 -13.23 4.52 5.14
CA HIS A 32 -13.23 5.62 4.18
C HIS A 32 -14.48 5.68 3.31
N LYS A 33 -15.38 4.67 3.38
CA LYS A 33 -16.61 4.59 2.58
C LYS A 33 -16.34 4.77 1.08
N THR A 34 -15.31 4.09 0.61
CA THR A 34 -14.85 4.18 -0.78
C THR A 34 -15.85 3.54 -1.74
N SER A 35 -16.00 4.12 -2.95
CA SER A 35 -16.71 3.49 -4.07
C SER A 35 -15.92 2.27 -4.59
N ALA A 36 -16.52 1.45 -5.44
CA ALA A 36 -15.91 0.22 -5.90
C ALA A 36 -14.53 0.43 -6.54
N VAL A 37 -14.39 1.43 -7.42
CA VAL A 37 -13.12 1.68 -8.11
C VAL A 37 -12.05 2.24 -7.18
N THR A 38 -12.40 3.11 -6.23
CA THR A 38 -11.44 3.65 -5.26
C THR A 38 -11.08 2.63 -4.19
N SER A 39 -12.00 1.70 -3.84
CA SER A 39 -11.69 0.51 -3.03
C SER A 39 -10.65 -0.38 -3.72
N ALA A 40 -10.80 -0.58 -5.03
CA ALA A 40 -9.84 -1.35 -5.81
C ALA A 40 -8.48 -0.65 -5.87
N ALA A 41 -8.44 0.66 -6.13
CA ALA A 41 -7.20 1.44 -6.18
C ALA A 41 -6.47 1.44 -4.84
N LEU A 42 -7.16 1.84 -3.75
CA LEU A 42 -6.58 1.88 -2.41
C LEU A 42 -6.18 0.49 -1.92
N GLY A 43 -7.01 -0.53 -2.16
CA GLY A 43 -6.75 -1.90 -1.75
C GLY A 43 -5.52 -2.50 -2.44
N ARG A 44 -5.33 -2.25 -3.75
CA ARG A 44 -4.09 -2.64 -4.46
C ARG A 44 -2.87 -1.95 -3.85
N LEU A 45 -2.96 -0.65 -3.56
CA LEU A 45 -1.84 0.09 -2.99
C LEU A 45 -1.53 -0.36 -1.55
N LEU A 46 -2.56 -0.67 -0.73
CA LEU A 46 -2.40 -1.25 0.61
C LEU A 46 -1.70 -2.61 0.54
N THR A 47 -2.13 -3.48 -0.38
CA THR A 47 -1.51 -4.79 -0.59
C THR A 47 -0.05 -4.64 -1.02
N ALA A 48 0.23 -3.78 -2.01
CA ALA A 48 1.60 -3.49 -2.44
C ALA A 48 2.45 -2.97 -1.28
N SER A 49 1.95 -2.00 -0.49
CA SER A 49 2.69 -1.46 0.65
C SER A 49 2.94 -2.51 1.72
N SER A 50 1.98 -3.41 1.98
CA SER A 50 2.14 -4.54 2.93
C SER A 50 3.23 -5.51 2.49
N LEU A 51 3.21 -5.92 1.21
CA LEU A 51 4.25 -6.78 0.63
C LEU A 51 5.63 -6.12 0.68
N MET A 52 5.72 -4.85 0.27
CA MET A 52 6.99 -4.11 0.27
C MET A 52 7.48 -3.80 1.70
N GLY A 53 6.56 -3.52 2.63
CA GLY A 53 6.87 -3.30 4.04
C GLY A 53 7.47 -4.54 4.69
N SER A 54 6.94 -5.72 4.39
CA SER A 54 7.46 -7.00 4.93
C SER A 54 8.90 -7.31 4.52
N MET A 55 9.45 -6.60 3.54
CA MET A 55 10.86 -6.71 3.14
C MET A 55 11.80 -5.83 3.97
N LEU A 56 11.26 -4.90 4.77
CA LEU A 56 12.05 -4.07 5.69
C LEU A 56 12.61 -4.92 6.82
N LYS A 57 13.79 -4.55 7.34
CA LYS A 57 14.51 -5.37 8.32
C LYS A 57 14.37 -4.85 9.75
N GLY A 58 14.21 -3.54 9.92
CA GLY A 58 14.13 -2.90 11.24
C GLY A 58 12.67 -2.77 11.73
N GLU A 59 12.44 -3.02 13.02
CA GLU A 59 11.10 -2.97 13.64
C GLU A 59 10.42 -1.60 13.53
N ASN A 60 11.20 -0.51 13.47
CA ASN A 60 10.69 0.86 13.38
C ASN A 60 10.73 1.43 11.95
N GLU A 61 11.16 0.63 11.00
CA GLU A 61 11.19 1.03 9.59
C GLU A 61 9.79 1.06 9.01
N SER A 62 9.59 1.93 8.03
CA SER A 62 8.31 2.02 7.32
C SER A 62 8.50 2.38 5.85
N ILE A 63 7.52 1.99 5.05
CA ILE A 63 7.44 2.35 3.64
C ILE A 63 6.16 3.12 3.37
N THR A 64 6.26 4.21 2.61
CA THR A 64 5.12 4.97 2.13
C THR A 64 5.08 4.90 0.61
N LEU A 65 3.94 4.49 0.08
CA LEU A 65 3.61 4.54 -1.34
C LEU A 65 2.62 5.66 -1.57
N ARG A 66 2.92 6.55 -2.51
CA ARG A 66 2.04 7.64 -2.91
C ARG A 66 1.91 7.64 -4.42
N ILE A 67 0.68 7.54 -4.91
CA ILE A 67 0.34 7.64 -6.32
C ILE A 67 -0.53 8.86 -6.56
N ASN A 68 -0.23 9.61 -7.60
CA ASN A 68 -1.08 10.65 -8.14
C ASN A 68 -0.85 10.71 -9.65
N GLY A 69 -1.83 10.30 -10.41
CA GLY A 69 -1.80 10.27 -11.87
C GLY A 69 -2.70 11.31 -12.53
N GLY A 70 -3.21 12.29 -11.76
CA GLY A 70 -4.11 13.33 -12.28
C GLY A 70 -5.55 12.86 -12.49
N GLY A 71 -5.88 11.62 -12.16
CA GLY A 71 -7.25 11.07 -12.26
C GLY A 71 -8.18 11.56 -11.14
N PRO A 72 -9.50 11.25 -11.24
CA PRO A 72 -10.51 11.76 -10.31
C PRO A 72 -10.36 11.25 -8.87
N ALA A 73 -9.68 10.13 -8.61
CA ALA A 73 -9.37 9.67 -7.26
C ALA A 73 -8.40 10.61 -6.51
N GLY A 74 -7.66 11.44 -7.25
CA GLY A 74 -6.62 12.29 -6.68
C GLY A 74 -5.45 11.46 -6.14
N THR A 75 -4.89 11.89 -5.02
CA THR A 75 -3.79 11.16 -4.38
C THR A 75 -4.30 9.92 -3.67
N VAL A 76 -3.67 8.77 -3.94
CA VAL A 76 -3.82 7.51 -3.19
C VAL A 76 -2.53 7.27 -2.41
N MET A 77 -2.63 7.02 -1.12
CA MET A 77 -1.47 6.82 -0.25
C MET A 77 -1.65 5.60 0.63
N ALA A 78 -0.59 4.83 0.78
CA ALA A 78 -0.50 3.72 1.73
C ALA A 78 0.84 3.75 2.46
N VAL A 79 0.82 3.37 3.74
CA VAL A 79 2.01 3.29 4.60
C VAL A 79 1.99 1.93 5.28
N SER A 80 3.12 1.23 5.25
CA SER A 80 3.29 -0.05 5.92
C SER A 80 4.52 -0.07 6.84
N ASP A 81 4.45 -0.86 7.90
CA ASP A 81 5.58 -1.20 8.76
C ASP A 81 6.26 -2.52 8.29
N SER A 82 7.35 -2.89 8.98
CA SER A 82 8.11 -4.12 8.68
C SER A 82 7.36 -5.43 8.98
N SER A 83 6.24 -5.38 9.71
CA SER A 83 5.35 -6.53 9.92
C SER A 83 4.32 -6.68 8.80
N GLY A 84 4.31 -5.78 7.83
CA GLY A 84 3.31 -5.73 6.76
C GLY A 84 1.99 -5.09 7.16
N ASN A 85 1.83 -4.58 8.40
CA ASN A 85 0.62 -3.84 8.77
C ASN A 85 0.55 -2.56 7.96
N ALA A 86 -0.60 -2.27 7.37
CA ALA A 86 -0.74 -1.11 6.52
C ALA A 86 -1.91 -0.21 6.92
N ARG A 87 -1.84 1.04 6.50
CA ARG A 87 -2.89 2.04 6.53
C ARG A 87 -2.80 2.90 5.28
N GLY A 88 -3.90 3.42 4.84
CA GLY A 88 -3.91 4.25 3.64
C GLY A 88 -5.16 5.10 3.55
N TYR A 89 -5.18 6.00 2.59
CA TYR A 89 -6.37 6.77 2.21
C TYR A 89 -6.33 7.11 0.73
N VAL A 90 -7.48 7.48 0.21
CA VAL A 90 -7.64 8.09 -1.10
C VAL A 90 -8.24 9.48 -0.93
N GLN A 91 -7.73 10.44 -1.67
CA GLN A 91 -8.13 11.85 -1.53
C GLN A 91 -9.62 12.05 -1.82
N ASN A 92 -10.12 11.42 -2.88
CA ASN A 92 -11.53 11.44 -3.26
C ASN A 92 -12.08 10.02 -3.14
N PRO A 93 -12.71 9.65 -2.00
CA PRO A 93 -13.11 8.27 -1.73
C PRO A 93 -14.28 7.80 -2.61
N VAL A 94 -15.10 8.69 -3.12
CA VAL A 94 -16.23 8.36 -3.97
C VAL A 94 -15.97 8.89 -5.38
N VAL A 95 -15.69 7.96 -6.28
CA VAL A 95 -15.50 8.21 -7.71
C VAL A 95 -16.37 7.23 -8.49
N GLU A 96 -17.18 7.74 -9.40
CA GLU A 96 -18.02 6.94 -10.26
C GLU A 96 -17.61 7.14 -11.72
N ILE A 97 -17.01 6.10 -12.29
CA ILE A 97 -16.60 6.07 -13.69
C ILE A 97 -17.06 4.74 -14.31
N PRO A 98 -17.25 4.69 -15.63
CA PRO A 98 -17.61 3.47 -16.32
C PRO A 98 -16.60 2.34 -16.11
N LEU A 99 -17.03 1.11 -16.29
CA LEU A 99 -16.11 -0.02 -16.38
C LEU A 99 -15.20 0.14 -17.60
N ASN A 100 -13.99 -0.43 -17.52
CA ASN A 100 -13.07 -0.46 -18.65
C ASN A 100 -13.58 -1.36 -19.79
N SER A 101 -12.91 -1.37 -20.94
CA SER A 101 -13.28 -2.14 -22.12
C SER A 101 -13.38 -3.67 -21.89
N LYS A 102 -12.82 -4.17 -20.79
CA LYS A 102 -12.88 -5.59 -20.39
C LYS A 102 -14.00 -5.86 -19.37
N GLY A 103 -14.88 -4.88 -19.09
CA GLY A 103 -15.96 -5.00 -18.10
C GLY A 103 -15.48 -5.06 -16.65
N LYS A 104 -14.27 -4.55 -16.35
CA LYS A 104 -13.69 -4.49 -15.00
C LYS A 104 -13.67 -3.05 -14.48
N LEU A 105 -13.52 -2.87 -13.18
CA LEU A 105 -13.29 -1.57 -12.56
C LEU A 105 -12.08 -0.89 -13.23
N ASP A 106 -12.27 0.34 -13.68
CA ASP A 106 -11.23 1.12 -14.37
C ASP A 106 -10.32 1.85 -13.37
N VAL A 107 -9.41 1.09 -12.75
CA VAL A 107 -8.49 1.65 -11.76
C VAL A 107 -7.55 2.67 -12.40
N ALA A 108 -7.06 2.39 -13.60
CA ALA A 108 -6.24 3.33 -14.36
C ALA A 108 -6.96 4.64 -14.64
N GLY A 109 -8.23 4.58 -15.04
CA GLY A 109 -9.06 5.78 -15.24
C GLY A 109 -9.31 6.56 -13.95
N ALA A 110 -9.45 5.87 -12.80
CA ALA A 110 -9.64 6.53 -11.52
C ALA A 110 -8.35 7.20 -11.00
N VAL A 111 -7.21 6.55 -11.12
CA VAL A 111 -5.89 7.03 -10.67
C VAL A 111 -5.32 8.06 -11.64
N GLY A 112 -5.50 7.85 -12.95
CA GLY A 112 -4.84 8.59 -14.00
C GLY A 112 -3.44 8.08 -14.30
N THR A 113 -2.86 8.56 -15.41
CA THR A 113 -1.53 8.13 -15.89
C THR A 113 -0.55 9.28 -16.05
N ASP A 114 -1.02 10.54 -15.89
CA ASP A 114 -0.17 11.74 -16.00
C ASP A 114 0.32 12.17 -14.62
N GLY A 115 1.33 11.46 -14.13
CA GLY A 115 1.88 11.73 -12.81
C GLY A 115 2.92 10.71 -12.36
N SER A 116 2.99 10.44 -11.06
CA SER A 116 4.08 9.64 -10.50
C SER A 116 3.65 8.70 -9.37
N LEU A 117 4.42 7.61 -9.24
CA LEU A 117 4.55 6.81 -8.03
C LEU A 117 5.78 7.31 -7.27
N THR A 118 5.58 7.67 -6.01
CA THR A 118 6.64 7.99 -5.05
C THR A 118 6.70 6.93 -3.97
N VAL A 119 7.88 6.38 -3.74
CA VAL A 119 8.17 5.41 -2.68
C VAL A 119 9.14 6.05 -1.69
N ILE A 120 8.73 6.12 -0.42
CA ILE A 120 9.55 6.68 0.66
C ILE A 120 9.84 5.53 1.65
N LYS A 121 11.11 5.19 1.83
CA LYS A 121 11.56 4.22 2.84
C LYS A 121 12.18 4.97 4.00
N ASP A 122 11.50 4.98 5.14
CA ASP A 122 12.06 5.47 6.39
C ASP A 122 12.77 4.29 7.09
N LEU A 123 14.08 4.28 6.98
CA LEU A 123 14.96 3.26 7.54
C LEU A 123 15.55 3.69 8.89
N CYS A 124 14.91 4.65 9.57
CA CYS A 124 15.41 5.26 10.82
C CYS A 124 16.80 5.90 10.68
N LEU A 125 17.19 6.29 9.47
CA LEU A 125 18.39 7.05 9.18
C LEU A 125 18.12 8.56 9.28
N LYS A 126 19.15 9.38 9.09
CA LYS A 126 19.04 10.85 9.15
C LYS A 126 18.01 11.40 8.16
N GLU A 127 17.94 10.82 6.97
CA GLU A 127 17.01 11.18 5.93
C GLU A 127 16.38 9.91 5.33
N PRO A 128 15.09 9.90 4.99
CA PRO A 128 14.47 8.76 4.32
C PRO A 128 14.99 8.63 2.88
N TYR A 129 15.02 7.42 2.37
CA TYR A 129 15.21 7.19 0.94
C TYR A 129 13.93 7.51 0.19
N VAL A 130 14.04 8.26 -0.90
CA VAL A 130 12.91 8.64 -1.75
C VAL A 130 13.19 8.25 -3.20
N GLY A 131 12.40 7.32 -3.72
CA GLY A 131 12.38 6.95 -5.13
C GLY A 131 11.09 7.48 -5.78
N GLN A 132 11.20 8.03 -6.98
CA GLN A 132 10.05 8.50 -7.75
C GLN A 132 10.20 8.11 -9.21
N ILE A 133 9.12 7.59 -9.78
CA ILE A 133 9.04 7.23 -11.21
C ILE A 133 7.76 7.81 -11.82
N PRO A 134 7.72 8.09 -13.13
CA PRO A 134 6.47 8.35 -13.82
C PRO A 134 5.59 7.10 -13.80
N LEU A 135 4.27 7.29 -13.81
CA LEU A 135 3.33 6.18 -13.95
C LEU A 135 3.42 5.58 -15.35
N VAL A 136 3.30 4.26 -15.41
CA VAL A 136 3.29 3.50 -16.67
C VAL A 136 1.85 3.23 -17.11
N SER A 137 1.00 2.80 -16.18
CA SER A 137 -0.38 2.42 -16.51
C SER A 137 -1.44 2.96 -15.55
N GLY A 138 -1.09 3.31 -14.31
CA GLY A 138 -2.06 3.63 -13.26
C GLY A 138 -2.82 2.43 -12.70
N GLU A 139 -2.52 1.20 -13.16
CA GLU A 139 -3.09 -0.06 -12.63
C GLU A 139 -2.40 -0.50 -11.34
N ILE A 140 -1.41 0.24 -10.88
CA ILE A 140 -0.62 0.09 -9.64
C ILE A 140 0.38 -1.06 -9.71
N ALA A 141 -0.02 -2.27 -10.11
CA ALA A 141 0.88 -3.43 -10.15
C ALA A 141 2.04 -3.23 -11.15
N GLU A 142 1.74 -2.75 -12.33
CA GLU A 142 2.74 -2.44 -13.36
C GLU A 142 3.63 -1.26 -12.93
N ASP A 143 3.06 -0.27 -12.25
CA ASP A 143 3.80 0.87 -11.71
C ASP A 143 4.80 0.43 -10.62
N ILE A 144 4.41 -0.52 -9.74
CA ILE A 144 5.31 -1.12 -8.75
C ILE A 144 6.42 -1.93 -9.42
N THR A 145 6.09 -2.71 -10.45
CA THR A 145 7.09 -3.46 -11.24
C THR A 145 8.10 -2.50 -11.87
N SER A 146 7.62 -1.42 -12.48
CA SER A 146 8.46 -0.37 -13.07
C SER A 146 9.34 0.33 -12.02
N TYR A 147 8.81 0.59 -10.81
CA TYR A 147 9.60 1.15 -9.71
C TYR A 147 10.79 0.26 -9.35
N TYR A 148 10.57 -1.05 -9.21
CA TYR A 148 11.67 -1.96 -8.93
C TYR A 148 12.71 -2.01 -10.04
N ALA A 149 12.28 -2.01 -11.28
CA ALA A 149 13.19 -2.04 -12.44
C ALA A 149 14.02 -0.74 -12.55
N ILE A 150 13.41 0.42 -12.40
CA ILE A 150 14.04 1.72 -12.66
C ILE A 150 14.80 2.24 -11.43
N SER A 151 14.17 2.19 -10.24
CA SER A 151 14.70 2.82 -9.03
C SER A 151 15.55 1.87 -8.21
N GLU A 152 15.15 0.61 -8.07
CA GLU A 152 15.86 -0.39 -7.27
C GLU A 152 16.81 -1.27 -8.12
N GLN A 153 16.62 -1.29 -9.44
CA GLN A 153 17.35 -2.14 -10.39
C GLN A 153 17.23 -3.64 -10.05
N ILE A 154 16.07 -4.04 -9.55
CA ILE A 154 15.73 -5.42 -9.21
C ILE A 154 14.67 -5.92 -10.19
N PRO A 155 14.97 -6.90 -11.07
CA PRO A 155 13.96 -7.52 -11.91
C PRO A 155 12.86 -8.14 -11.04
N SER A 156 11.63 -7.68 -11.25
CA SER A 156 10.50 -8.04 -10.40
C SER A 156 9.23 -8.22 -11.20
N VAL A 157 8.32 -9.04 -10.68
CA VAL A 157 6.95 -9.18 -11.18
C VAL A 157 6.01 -8.87 -10.04
N CYS A 158 5.04 -8.00 -10.25
CA CYS A 158 4.02 -7.66 -9.28
C CYS A 158 2.62 -7.96 -9.85
N ALA A 159 1.81 -8.67 -9.08
CA ALA A 159 0.40 -8.86 -9.38
C ALA A 159 -0.46 -8.50 -8.17
N LEU A 160 -1.46 -7.67 -8.40
CA LEU A 160 -2.36 -7.17 -7.36
C LEU A 160 -3.81 -7.33 -7.82
N GLY A 161 -4.71 -7.63 -6.91
CA GLY A 161 -6.11 -7.77 -7.21
C GLY A 161 -7.00 -7.38 -6.05
N VAL A 162 -8.13 -6.74 -6.36
CA VAL A 162 -9.22 -6.47 -5.41
C VAL A 162 -10.53 -6.74 -6.14
N LEU A 163 -11.35 -7.59 -5.57
CA LEU A 163 -12.69 -7.91 -6.06
C LEU A 163 -13.73 -7.35 -5.09
N VAL A 164 -14.54 -6.43 -5.58
CA VAL A 164 -15.57 -5.72 -4.81
C VAL A 164 -16.93 -6.26 -5.17
N ASN A 165 -17.75 -6.58 -4.17
CA ASN A 165 -19.14 -6.97 -4.35
C ASN A 165 -20.04 -5.77 -4.70
N PRO A 166 -21.25 -5.99 -5.23
CA PRO A 166 -22.20 -4.91 -5.53
C PRO A 166 -22.62 -4.07 -4.30
N ASP A 167 -22.53 -4.64 -3.10
CA ASP A 167 -22.81 -3.96 -1.83
C ASP A 167 -21.58 -3.20 -1.28
N LEU A 168 -20.50 -3.11 -2.08
CA LEU A 168 -19.21 -2.49 -1.78
C LEU A 168 -18.35 -3.24 -0.73
N SER A 169 -18.77 -4.39 -0.23
CA SER A 169 -17.92 -5.26 0.58
C SER A 169 -16.79 -5.87 -0.27
N ILE A 170 -15.67 -6.20 0.37
CA ILE A 170 -14.52 -6.77 -0.33
C ILE A 170 -14.62 -8.30 -0.35
N LYS A 171 -14.80 -8.86 -1.54
CA LYS A 171 -14.88 -10.32 -1.72
C LYS A 171 -13.51 -11.00 -1.61
N ALA A 172 -12.50 -10.40 -2.22
CA ALA A 172 -11.11 -10.87 -2.18
C ALA A 172 -10.16 -9.72 -2.48
N ALA A 173 -9.05 -9.64 -1.75
CA ALA A 173 -7.97 -8.71 -2.01
C ALA A 173 -6.63 -9.38 -1.69
N GLY A 174 -5.64 -9.20 -2.55
CA GLY A 174 -4.32 -9.79 -2.35
C GLY A 174 -3.39 -9.51 -3.50
N GLY A 175 -2.21 -10.07 -3.41
CA GLY A 175 -1.18 -9.89 -4.42
C GLY A 175 0.05 -10.72 -4.15
N PHE A 176 0.98 -10.68 -5.08
CA PHE A 176 2.32 -11.19 -4.89
C PHE A 176 3.36 -10.31 -5.57
N ILE A 177 4.58 -10.40 -5.09
CA ILE A 177 5.78 -9.83 -5.71
C ILE A 177 6.81 -10.93 -5.83
N ILE A 178 7.35 -11.15 -7.03
CA ILE A 178 8.50 -12.01 -7.31
C ILE A 178 9.69 -11.11 -7.54
N GLN A 179 10.84 -11.43 -6.97
CA GLN A 179 12.10 -10.72 -7.21
C GLN A 179 13.20 -11.72 -7.53
N LEU A 180 13.94 -11.46 -8.60
CA LEU A 180 15.14 -12.21 -8.91
C LEU A 180 16.28 -11.80 -7.98
N LEU A 181 17.02 -12.77 -7.51
CA LEU A 181 18.23 -12.57 -6.71
C LEU A 181 19.45 -12.44 -7.64
N PRO A 182 20.58 -11.87 -7.17
CA PRO A 182 21.79 -11.70 -8.02
C PRO A 182 22.36 -13.00 -8.58
N THR A 183 21.96 -14.14 -8.07
CA THR A 183 22.34 -15.48 -8.52
C THR A 183 21.50 -15.99 -9.70
N ALA A 184 20.41 -15.30 -10.05
CA ALA A 184 19.55 -15.68 -11.16
C ALA A 184 20.26 -15.56 -12.51
N MET A 185 20.10 -16.56 -13.35
CA MET A 185 20.60 -16.60 -14.73
C MET A 185 19.44 -16.49 -15.73
N ASP A 186 19.74 -16.38 -17.02
CA ASP A 186 18.72 -16.25 -18.06
C ASP A 186 17.70 -17.40 -18.03
N ASP A 187 18.13 -18.63 -17.75
CA ASP A 187 17.23 -19.78 -17.61
C ASP A 187 16.20 -19.58 -16.48
N THR A 188 16.58 -18.89 -15.39
CA THR A 188 15.65 -18.55 -14.29
C THR A 188 14.60 -17.54 -14.77
N ILE A 189 15.03 -16.55 -15.55
CA ILE A 189 14.13 -15.55 -16.15
C ILE A 189 13.11 -16.23 -17.05
N ASP A 190 13.58 -17.06 -17.97
CA ASP A 190 12.72 -17.81 -18.90
C ASP A 190 11.72 -18.73 -18.15
N ALA A 191 12.17 -19.37 -17.07
CA ALA A 191 11.29 -20.20 -16.24
C ALA A 191 10.21 -19.37 -15.54
N VAL A 192 10.55 -18.22 -14.96
CA VAL A 192 9.58 -17.31 -14.34
C VAL A 192 8.57 -16.81 -15.39
N GLU A 193 9.03 -16.40 -16.58
CA GLU A 193 8.15 -15.95 -17.66
C GLU A 193 7.15 -17.04 -18.10
N ARG A 194 7.61 -18.31 -18.20
CA ARG A 194 6.71 -19.44 -18.47
C ARG A 194 5.68 -19.62 -17.36
N CYS A 195 6.12 -19.58 -16.11
CA CYS A 195 5.25 -19.77 -14.95
C CYS A 195 4.13 -18.73 -14.87
N ILE A 196 4.43 -17.43 -15.15
CA ILE A 196 3.46 -16.34 -14.99
C ILE A 196 2.54 -16.14 -16.20
N LYS A 197 2.82 -16.76 -17.34
CA LYS A 197 2.13 -16.48 -18.61
C LYS A 197 0.63 -16.73 -18.57
N ASP A 198 0.21 -17.83 -17.96
CA ASP A 198 -1.19 -18.30 -17.98
C ASP A 198 -1.79 -18.45 -16.57
N ILE A 199 -1.25 -17.71 -15.58
CA ILE A 199 -1.77 -17.78 -14.21
C ILE A 199 -3.15 -17.10 -14.10
N PRO A 200 -4.08 -17.65 -13.31
CA PRO A 200 -5.32 -16.99 -12.95
C PRO A 200 -5.03 -15.69 -12.18
N SER A 201 -6.00 -14.76 -12.18
CA SER A 201 -5.89 -13.57 -11.34
C SER A 201 -5.77 -13.94 -9.86
N VAL A 202 -5.03 -13.11 -9.08
CA VAL A 202 -4.89 -13.33 -7.64
C VAL A 202 -6.25 -13.44 -6.95
N THR A 203 -7.21 -12.59 -7.33
CA THR A 203 -8.56 -12.63 -6.75
C THR A 203 -9.32 -13.91 -7.08
N SER A 204 -9.11 -14.50 -8.27
CA SER A 204 -9.68 -15.83 -8.58
C SER A 204 -9.08 -16.91 -7.70
N MET A 205 -7.75 -16.93 -7.56
CA MET A 205 -7.06 -17.90 -6.71
C MET A 205 -7.52 -17.83 -5.26
N LEU A 206 -7.68 -16.61 -4.71
CA LEU A 206 -8.20 -16.40 -3.35
C LEU A 206 -9.67 -16.82 -3.22
N CYS A 207 -10.51 -16.54 -4.22
CA CYS A 207 -11.91 -16.98 -4.24
C CYS A 207 -12.04 -18.51 -4.33
N ASP A 208 -11.09 -19.19 -4.97
CA ASP A 208 -10.99 -20.63 -5.03
C ASP A 208 -10.46 -21.26 -3.72
N GLY A 209 -10.16 -20.42 -2.71
CA GLY A 209 -9.73 -20.85 -1.37
C GLY A 209 -8.23 -21.13 -1.25
N LEU A 210 -7.40 -20.72 -2.23
CA LEU A 210 -5.96 -20.89 -2.13
C LEU A 210 -5.38 -19.98 -1.04
N SER A 211 -4.53 -20.54 -0.21
CA SER A 211 -3.71 -19.77 0.73
C SER A 211 -2.58 -19.01 0.01
N PRO A 212 -1.95 -18.01 0.63
CA PRO A 212 -0.77 -17.36 0.06
C PRO A 212 0.37 -18.34 -0.28
N GLU A 213 0.56 -19.38 0.50
CA GLU A 213 1.52 -20.46 0.21
C GLU A 213 1.15 -21.22 -1.07
N ASP A 214 -0.13 -21.59 -1.21
CA ASP A 214 -0.64 -22.26 -2.41
C ASP A 214 -0.48 -21.36 -3.64
N ILE A 215 -0.69 -20.05 -3.48
CA ILE A 215 -0.48 -19.06 -4.53
C ILE A 215 0.99 -19.04 -4.95
N CYS A 216 1.94 -18.98 -3.98
CA CYS A 216 3.37 -19.02 -4.30
C CYS A 216 3.72 -20.27 -5.11
N GLN A 217 3.28 -21.44 -4.66
CA GLN A 217 3.58 -22.71 -5.34
C GLN A 217 2.89 -22.83 -6.70
N LYS A 218 1.68 -22.28 -6.84
CA LYS A 218 0.96 -22.28 -8.11
C LYS A 218 1.57 -21.33 -9.14
N VAL A 219 2.00 -20.16 -8.67
CA VAL A 219 2.63 -19.12 -9.52
C VAL A 219 4.01 -19.54 -9.98
N LEU A 220 4.79 -20.22 -9.13
CA LEU A 220 6.15 -20.68 -9.41
C LEU A 220 6.23 -22.21 -9.42
N ASN A 221 5.39 -22.85 -10.24
CA ASN A 221 5.22 -24.28 -10.27
C ASN A 221 6.44 -25.07 -10.81
N GLU A 222 7.39 -24.40 -11.45
CA GLU A 222 8.67 -25.00 -11.88
C GLU A 222 9.76 -24.93 -10.80
N PHE A 223 9.49 -24.25 -9.65
CA PHE A 223 10.46 -24.04 -8.58
C PHE A 223 10.06 -24.79 -7.30
N GLU A 224 11.06 -25.33 -6.61
CA GLU A 224 10.89 -25.78 -5.22
C GLU A 224 11.07 -24.60 -4.27
N LEU A 225 10.04 -24.31 -3.46
CA LEU A 225 10.01 -23.14 -2.59
C LEU A 225 10.11 -23.55 -1.12
N ASP A 226 10.99 -22.87 -0.38
CA ASP A 226 11.09 -22.96 1.07
C ASP A 226 10.48 -21.71 1.70
N ILE A 227 9.62 -21.88 2.71
CA ILE A 227 8.99 -20.76 3.44
C ILE A 227 10.02 -20.15 4.37
N LEU A 228 10.29 -18.85 4.22
CA LEU A 228 11.19 -18.10 5.09
C LEU A 228 10.47 -17.56 6.34
N ASP A 229 9.31 -16.95 6.14
CA ASP A 229 8.49 -16.43 7.23
C ASP A 229 7.01 -16.28 6.83
N THR A 230 6.18 -16.10 7.86
CA THR A 230 4.74 -15.87 7.72
C THR A 230 4.31 -14.83 8.74
N SER A 231 3.50 -13.86 8.32
CA SER A 231 2.91 -12.85 9.18
C SER A 231 1.39 -12.71 8.96
N LYS A 232 0.73 -11.98 9.85
CA LYS A 232 -0.70 -11.66 9.77
C LYS A 232 -0.86 -10.15 9.74
N PRO A 233 -0.72 -9.53 8.57
CA PRO A 233 -0.82 -8.09 8.43
C PRO A 233 -2.24 -7.59 8.72
N GLU A 234 -2.36 -6.41 9.34
CA GLU A 234 -3.63 -5.80 9.68
C GLU A 234 -3.71 -4.36 9.15
N TYR A 235 -4.94 -3.86 9.01
CA TYR A 235 -5.13 -2.41 8.86
C TYR A 235 -4.86 -1.74 10.21
N LYS A 236 -3.70 -1.11 10.35
CA LYS A 236 -3.22 -0.59 11.63
C LYS A 236 -2.80 0.87 11.54
N CYS A 237 -3.53 1.74 12.20
CA CYS A 237 -3.16 3.13 12.34
C CYS A 237 -2.51 3.38 13.71
N ASN A 238 -1.35 4.00 13.72
CA ASN A 238 -0.58 4.35 14.91
C ASN A 238 -0.72 5.83 15.29
N CYS A 239 -1.82 6.50 14.89
CA CYS A 239 -2.08 7.88 15.32
C CYS A 239 -2.29 7.95 16.84
N SER A 240 -1.80 9.02 17.42
CA SER A 240 -2.00 9.34 18.83
C SER A 240 -2.19 10.84 19.01
N ARG A 241 -2.66 11.28 20.18
CA ARG A 241 -2.81 12.70 20.49
C ARG A 241 -1.48 13.43 20.37
N GLU A 242 -0.38 12.82 20.85
CA GLU A 242 0.97 13.38 20.79
C GLU A 242 1.46 13.59 19.36
N ARG A 243 1.17 12.64 18.47
CA ARG A 243 1.50 12.77 17.04
C ARG A 243 0.70 13.87 16.36
N VAL A 244 -0.58 14.03 16.72
CA VAL A 244 -1.42 15.11 16.22
C VAL A 244 -0.94 16.46 16.77
N GLU A 245 -0.56 16.55 18.05
CA GLU A 245 0.05 17.74 18.62
C GLU A 245 1.35 18.14 17.90
N ALA A 246 2.22 17.15 17.62
CA ALA A 246 3.43 17.41 16.84
C ALA A 246 3.14 17.92 15.42
N ALA A 247 2.13 17.34 14.76
CA ALA A 247 1.67 17.80 13.45
C ALA A 247 1.12 19.23 13.52
N LEU A 248 0.30 19.56 14.51
CA LEU A 248 -0.19 20.93 14.73
C LEU A 248 0.96 21.92 14.95
N ILE A 249 1.97 21.56 15.74
CA ILE A 249 3.15 22.39 15.96
C ILE A 249 3.88 22.65 14.63
N SER A 250 3.97 21.65 13.75
CA SER A 250 4.66 21.77 12.46
C SER A 250 3.96 22.71 11.47
N THR A 251 2.66 23.04 11.67
CA THR A 251 1.95 24.01 10.84
C THR A 251 2.42 25.45 11.07
N GLY A 252 3.20 25.68 12.14
CA GLY A 252 3.81 26.96 12.47
C GLY A 252 2.94 27.87 13.35
N ALA A 253 3.61 28.84 13.97
CA ALA A 253 3.00 29.73 14.96
C ALA A 253 1.79 30.53 14.42
N LYS A 254 1.83 30.98 13.17
CA LYS A 254 0.72 31.75 12.57
C LYS A 254 -0.58 30.94 12.46
N SER A 255 -0.48 29.65 12.09
CA SER A 255 -1.62 28.74 12.02
C SER A 255 -2.19 28.47 13.41
N LEU A 256 -1.32 28.18 14.39
CA LEU A 256 -1.71 27.95 15.77
C LEU A 256 -2.35 29.19 16.42
N GLU A 257 -1.88 30.42 16.09
CA GLU A 257 -2.50 31.67 16.56
C GLU A 257 -3.94 31.84 16.07
N LYS A 258 -4.24 31.41 14.83
CA LYS A 258 -5.61 31.41 14.30
C LYS A 258 -6.47 30.40 15.04
N LEU A 259 -6.02 29.15 15.15
CA LEU A 259 -6.73 28.07 15.83
C LEU A 259 -6.96 28.37 17.33
N SER A 260 -6.03 29.08 17.99
CA SER A 260 -6.18 29.44 19.42
C SER A 260 -7.33 30.40 19.74
N LYS A 261 -7.95 30.99 18.72
CA LYS A 261 -9.12 31.88 18.86
C LYS A 261 -10.44 31.09 18.74
N GLU A 262 -10.40 29.86 18.30
CA GLU A 262 -11.55 28.97 18.23
C GLU A 262 -11.78 28.29 19.57
N GLU A 263 -13.04 28.07 19.93
CA GLU A 263 -13.40 27.39 21.20
C GLU A 263 -12.93 25.95 21.21
N ASN A 264 -13.06 25.27 20.05
CA ASN A 264 -12.65 23.89 19.86
C ASN A 264 -12.13 23.67 18.43
N THR A 265 -11.03 22.93 18.31
CA THR A 265 -10.43 22.53 17.03
C THR A 265 -10.48 21.01 16.94
N GLU A 266 -11.32 20.47 16.04
CA GLU A 266 -11.34 19.04 15.74
C GLU A 266 -10.29 18.72 14.67
N VAL A 267 -9.45 17.74 14.92
CA VAL A 267 -8.48 17.19 13.96
C VAL A 267 -8.82 15.73 13.71
N CYS A 268 -9.12 15.39 12.46
CA CYS A 268 -9.43 14.03 12.05
C CYS A 268 -8.20 13.35 11.45
N CYS A 269 -7.92 12.11 11.84
CA CYS A 269 -6.85 11.32 11.25
C CYS A 269 -7.28 10.81 9.86
N GLN A 270 -6.59 11.19 8.81
CA GLN A 270 -6.90 10.77 7.43
C GLN A 270 -6.80 9.25 7.19
N PHE A 271 -6.09 8.50 8.05
CA PHE A 271 -5.93 7.06 7.91
C PHE A 271 -7.01 6.22 8.62
N CYS A 272 -7.65 6.74 9.69
CA CYS A 272 -8.58 5.92 10.48
C CYS A 272 -9.81 6.67 10.98
N ASP A 273 -10.00 7.90 10.54
CA ASP A 273 -11.10 8.82 10.90
C ASP A 273 -11.25 9.08 12.40
N LYS A 274 -10.24 8.70 13.21
CA LYS A 274 -10.24 9.01 14.63
C LYS A 274 -10.14 10.53 14.82
N LYS A 275 -11.06 11.07 15.62
CA LYS A 275 -11.16 12.48 15.95
C LYS A 275 -10.39 12.81 17.21
N TYR A 276 -9.74 13.96 17.19
CA TYR A 276 -8.99 14.53 18.30
C TYR A 276 -9.44 15.97 18.50
N ASP A 277 -9.99 16.26 19.67
CA ASP A 277 -10.47 17.59 20.03
C ASP A 277 -9.41 18.34 20.84
N PHE A 278 -9.19 19.59 20.49
CA PHE A 278 -8.26 20.50 21.15
C PHE A 278 -8.99 21.76 21.52
N SER A 279 -9.02 22.08 22.82
CA SER A 279 -9.52 23.36 23.31
C SER A 279 -8.60 24.51 22.92
N GLY A 280 -9.12 25.73 22.90
CA GLY A 280 -8.30 26.93 22.68
C GLY A 280 -7.11 27.02 23.67
N GLU A 281 -7.23 26.47 24.89
CA GLU A 281 -6.13 26.39 25.85
C GLU A 281 -5.05 25.38 25.44
N ASP A 282 -5.45 24.21 24.92
CA ASP A 282 -4.51 23.23 24.36
C ASP A 282 -3.70 23.86 23.24
N ILE A 283 -4.35 24.54 22.29
CA ILE A 283 -3.68 25.21 21.16
C ILE A 283 -2.74 26.32 21.66
N LYS A 284 -3.12 27.10 22.68
CA LYS A 284 -2.21 28.09 23.29
C LYS A 284 -0.98 27.46 23.93
N ARG A 285 -1.12 26.27 24.51
CA ARG A 285 0.01 25.48 25.05
C ARG A 285 0.95 25.05 23.93
N LEU A 286 0.40 24.50 22.82
CA LEU A 286 1.17 24.10 21.64
C LEU A 286 1.89 25.28 20.99
N LEU A 287 1.25 26.45 20.90
CA LEU A 287 1.86 27.69 20.41
C LEU A 287 3.08 28.12 21.21
N LYS A 288 3.03 28.01 22.56
CA LYS A 288 4.19 28.28 23.41
C LYS A 288 5.35 27.33 23.12
N SER A 289 5.06 26.07 22.84
CA SER A 289 6.07 25.06 22.50
C SER A 289 6.68 25.31 21.10
N ALA A 290 5.87 25.77 20.13
CA ALA A 290 6.33 26.12 18.79
C ALA A 290 7.24 27.35 18.75
N LYS A 291 7.08 28.31 19.69
CA LYS A 291 7.93 29.52 19.77
C LYS A 291 9.28 29.28 20.47
N LYS A 292 9.47 28.09 21.09
CA LYS A 292 10.75 27.74 21.76
C LYS A 292 11.71 26.93 20.88
N LYS A 293 11.26 26.47 19.72
CA LYS A 293 12.06 25.86 18.65
C LYS A 293 12.41 26.89 17.57
#